data_243f3f784f5b7fdc628dd5d36e955e1e
#
_entry.id   243f3f784f5b7fdc628dd5d36e955e1e
#
_cell.length_a   1.000
_cell.length_b   1.000
_cell.length_c   1.000
_cell.angle_alpha   90.00
_cell.angle_beta   90.00
_cell.angle_gamma   90.00
#
_symmetry.space_group_name_H-M   'P 1'
#
loop_
_entity.id
_entity.type
_entity.pdbx_description
1 polymer ?
#
loop_
_entity_poly.entity_id
_entity_poly.type
_entity_poly.pdbx_seq_one_letter_code
_entity_poly.pdbx_strand_id
1 'polypeptide(L)'
;MRPIPRLTTSALIMTALSFCASAKEVTVMISGGFKAALEKLAPEYERQTGDNIVLVPGPSMGTTPQAIPNRLARGEKADVVIMVGDALATLEKDNLTQPGSRTELADSPVGMVVKKGADVPDIGNEAKLRHTLLQAGSIAYSDSASGRYVSQKLFKTLGIEKEVMGKATKVERIPVAEEVAKGKYAVGFQQVSELLPIPGVTFIGKLPDNLQYITRFAGAVTRHADHPGEGEALLNYLSSTQSSAVIRDTGLSPVTSRGTAQ
;
A
#
# COMPACT_ATOMS: atom_id res chain seq x y z
N MET A 1 47.60 -33.61 64.43
CA MET A 1 47.61 -33.28 63.00
C MET A 1 46.22 -33.59 62.41
N ARG A 2 45.47 -32.56 62.13
CA ARG A 2 44.09 -32.71 61.52
C ARG A 2 44.17 -32.44 59.98
N PRO A 3 43.57 -33.26 59.13
CA PRO A 3 43.59 -33.00 57.70
C PRO A 3 42.54 -31.93 57.29
N ILE A 4 42.99 -31.03 56.46
CA ILE A 4 42.16 -29.95 55.83
C ILE A 4 41.39 -30.52 54.64
N PRO A 5 40.03 -30.31 54.45
CA PRO A 5 39.33 -30.74 53.29
C PRO A 5 39.58 -29.79 52.13
N ARG A 6 39.92 -30.33 50.96
CA ARG A 6 40.03 -29.63 49.69
C ARG A 6 38.64 -29.37 49.17
N LEU A 7 38.23 -28.09 49.08
CA LEU A 7 37.05 -27.67 48.30
C LEU A 7 37.37 -27.73 46.79
N THR A 8 36.71 -28.59 46.10
CA THR A 8 36.69 -28.62 44.63
C THR A 8 35.60 -27.67 44.14
N THR A 9 36.01 -26.52 43.59
CA THR A 9 35.11 -25.56 42.94
C THR A 9 34.79 -26.06 41.53
N SER A 10 33.60 -26.62 41.34
CA SER A 10 33.07 -26.94 39.98
C SER A 10 32.61 -25.66 39.30
N ALA A 11 33.36 -25.19 38.32
CA ALA A 11 32.96 -24.11 37.44
C ALA A 11 31.94 -24.63 36.44
N LEU A 12 30.69 -24.21 36.59
CA LEU A 12 29.59 -24.46 35.62
C LEU A 12 29.77 -23.51 34.45
N ILE A 13 30.31 -24.01 33.34
CA ILE A 13 30.40 -23.27 32.07
C ILE A 13 29.01 -23.27 31.44
N MET A 14 28.28 -22.17 31.56
CA MET A 14 27.05 -21.89 30.82
C MET A 14 27.43 -21.55 29.38
N THR A 15 27.34 -22.51 28.46
CA THR A 15 27.45 -22.27 27.02
C THR A 15 26.19 -21.57 26.58
N ALA A 16 26.24 -20.25 26.38
CA ALA A 16 25.19 -19.48 25.73
C ALA A 16 25.19 -19.87 24.26
N LEU A 17 24.25 -20.72 23.85
CA LEU A 17 23.93 -20.98 22.44
C LEU A 17 23.29 -19.69 21.88
N SER A 18 24.13 -18.82 21.28
CA SER A 18 23.64 -17.75 20.43
C SER A 18 22.99 -18.37 19.22
N PHE A 19 21.67 -18.46 19.21
CA PHE A 19 20.90 -18.67 17.98
C PHE A 19 21.15 -17.46 17.10
N CYS A 20 22.10 -17.55 16.16
CA CYS A 20 22.13 -16.66 15.00
C CYS A 20 20.88 -16.99 14.18
N ALA A 21 19.78 -16.26 14.41
CA ALA A 21 18.69 -16.24 13.45
C ALA A 21 19.30 -15.73 12.13
N SER A 22 19.33 -16.58 11.11
CA SER A 22 19.75 -16.17 9.77
C SER A 22 18.74 -15.18 9.26
N ALA A 23 19.19 -13.97 8.92
CA ALA A 23 18.37 -12.95 8.24
C ALA A 23 17.71 -13.58 7.01
N LYS A 24 16.40 -13.44 6.90
CA LYS A 24 15.63 -13.95 5.77
C LYS A 24 15.20 -12.81 4.86
N GLU A 25 15.16 -13.08 3.58
CA GLU A 25 14.61 -12.16 2.60
C GLU A 25 13.12 -12.44 2.42
N VAL A 26 12.29 -11.49 2.83
CA VAL A 26 10.84 -11.56 2.69
C VAL A 26 10.41 -10.73 1.49
N THR A 27 10.03 -11.40 0.42
CA THR A 27 9.60 -10.74 -0.82
C THR A 27 8.13 -10.35 -0.75
N VAL A 28 7.85 -9.07 -0.97
CA VAL A 28 6.49 -8.49 -0.91
C VAL A 28 6.11 -7.93 -2.27
N MET A 29 5.15 -8.55 -2.96
CA MET A 29 4.49 -7.93 -4.11
C MET A 29 3.47 -6.92 -3.60
N ILE A 30 3.65 -5.65 -3.98
CA ILE A 30 2.91 -4.54 -3.37
C ILE A 30 2.36 -3.57 -4.40
N SER A 31 1.10 -3.18 -4.23
CA SER A 31 0.48 -2.14 -5.03
C SER A 31 0.76 -0.74 -4.47
N GLY A 32 0.69 0.26 -5.34
CA GLY A 32 1.11 1.63 -5.03
C GLY A 32 0.48 2.25 -3.79
N GLY A 33 -0.79 1.97 -3.53
CA GLY A 33 -1.52 2.62 -2.44
C GLY A 33 -1.01 2.34 -1.03
N PHE A 34 -0.37 1.19 -0.78
CA PHE A 34 0.25 0.89 0.52
C PHE A 34 1.78 0.96 0.50
N LYS A 35 2.38 1.16 -0.68
CA LYS A 35 3.84 1.12 -0.87
C LYS A 35 4.58 2.12 0.01
N ALA A 36 4.14 3.39 0.03
CA ALA A 36 4.78 4.43 0.83
C ALA A 36 4.76 4.13 2.35
N ALA A 37 3.72 3.47 2.85
CA ALA A 37 3.65 3.04 4.24
C ALA A 37 4.66 1.93 4.53
N LEU A 38 4.75 0.91 3.67
CA LEU A 38 5.72 -0.17 3.85
C LEU A 38 7.15 0.33 3.75
N GLU A 39 7.47 1.20 2.79
CA GLU A 39 8.82 1.79 2.65
C GLU A 39 9.27 2.54 3.91
N LYS A 40 8.33 3.19 4.63
CA LYS A 40 8.64 3.87 5.89
C LYS A 40 8.73 2.92 7.08
N LEU A 41 7.98 1.82 7.07
CA LEU A 41 7.91 0.86 8.17
C LEU A 41 8.99 -0.23 8.08
N ALA A 42 9.42 -0.60 6.88
CA ALA A 42 10.37 -1.69 6.66
C ALA A 42 11.69 -1.51 7.42
N PRO A 43 12.36 -0.34 7.44
CA PRO A 43 13.64 -0.19 8.15
C PRO A 43 13.56 -0.49 9.65
N GLU A 44 12.46 -0.12 10.30
CA GLU A 44 12.26 -0.41 11.72
C GLU A 44 11.92 -1.89 11.95
N TYR A 45 11.11 -2.49 11.08
CA TYR A 45 10.82 -3.92 11.12
C TYR A 45 12.09 -4.77 10.93
N GLU A 46 12.90 -4.44 9.91
CA GLU A 46 14.19 -5.10 9.63
C GLU A 46 15.15 -5.00 10.81
N ARG A 47 15.21 -3.84 11.46
CA ARG A 47 16.03 -3.64 12.65
C ARG A 47 15.57 -4.51 13.82
N GLN A 48 14.27 -4.73 13.98
CA GLN A 48 13.68 -5.53 15.06
C GLN A 48 13.84 -7.04 14.84
N THR A 49 13.70 -7.49 13.62
CA THR A 49 13.67 -8.92 13.29
C THR A 49 14.98 -9.45 12.74
N GLY A 50 15.78 -8.61 12.11
CA GLY A 50 16.95 -8.99 11.34
C GLY A 50 16.62 -9.48 9.92
N ASP A 51 15.35 -9.54 9.55
CA ASP A 51 14.93 -9.91 8.19
C ASP A 51 15.13 -8.73 7.21
N ASN A 52 15.17 -9.02 5.92
CA ASN A 52 15.26 -8.02 4.85
C ASN A 52 13.97 -8.03 4.03
N ILE A 53 13.35 -6.87 3.81
CA ILE A 53 12.11 -6.74 3.05
C ILE A 53 12.41 -6.31 1.63
N VAL A 54 12.05 -7.16 0.66
CA VAL A 54 12.21 -6.87 -0.76
C VAL A 54 10.88 -6.53 -1.40
N LEU A 55 10.73 -5.29 -1.84
CA LEU A 55 9.51 -4.81 -2.47
C LEU A 55 9.53 -5.08 -3.98
N VAL A 56 8.46 -5.69 -4.48
CA VAL A 56 8.18 -5.90 -5.89
C VAL A 56 6.92 -5.14 -6.26
N PRO A 57 7.02 -3.89 -6.75
CA PRO A 57 5.85 -3.09 -7.08
C PRO A 57 5.07 -3.62 -8.28
N GLY A 58 3.73 -3.54 -8.19
CA GLY A 58 2.84 -3.88 -9.29
C GLY A 58 1.40 -3.48 -9.03
N PRO A 59 0.58 -3.24 -10.06
CA PRO A 59 -0.83 -2.95 -9.89
C PRO A 59 -1.58 -4.12 -9.23
N SER A 60 -2.60 -3.80 -8.42
CA SER A 60 -3.48 -4.83 -7.84
C SER A 60 -4.32 -5.57 -8.87
N MET A 61 -4.48 -5.00 -10.06
CA MET A 61 -5.35 -5.51 -11.12
C MET A 61 -4.90 -4.97 -12.48
N GLY A 62 -5.51 -5.47 -13.55
CA GLY A 62 -5.23 -5.05 -14.91
C GLY A 62 -4.52 -6.11 -15.73
N THR A 63 -4.28 -5.78 -17.01
CA THR A 63 -3.75 -6.73 -18.01
C THR A 63 -2.23 -6.64 -18.19
N THR A 64 -1.58 -5.69 -17.51
CA THR A 64 -0.14 -5.51 -17.65
C THR A 64 0.63 -6.71 -17.08
N PRO A 65 1.77 -7.11 -17.65
CA PRO A 65 2.58 -8.19 -17.10
C PRO A 65 3.04 -7.96 -15.65
N GLN A 66 3.11 -6.70 -15.22
CA GLN A 66 3.54 -6.29 -13.88
C GLN A 66 2.44 -6.38 -12.83
N ALA A 67 1.16 -6.54 -13.25
CA ALA A 67 0.07 -6.70 -12.29
C ALA A 67 0.30 -7.93 -11.41
N ILE A 68 0.07 -7.79 -10.11
CA ILE A 68 0.32 -8.84 -9.10
C ILE A 68 -0.35 -10.17 -9.48
N PRO A 69 -1.63 -10.19 -9.89
CA PRO A 69 -2.26 -11.44 -10.32
C PRO A 69 -1.54 -12.12 -11.49
N ASN A 70 -1.07 -11.31 -12.47
CA ASN A 70 -0.40 -11.85 -13.65
C ASN A 70 1.01 -12.37 -13.32
N ARG A 71 1.71 -11.75 -12.35
CA ARG A 71 2.99 -12.25 -11.84
C ARG A 71 2.83 -13.61 -11.18
N LEU A 72 1.88 -13.73 -10.27
CA LEU A 72 1.60 -14.99 -9.57
C LEU A 72 1.13 -16.09 -10.54
N ALA A 73 0.29 -15.75 -11.52
CA ALA A 73 -0.17 -16.69 -12.55
C ALA A 73 0.98 -17.25 -13.42
N ARG A 74 2.07 -16.49 -13.59
CA ARG A 74 3.29 -16.95 -14.28
C ARG A 74 4.24 -17.73 -13.39
N GLY A 75 3.90 -17.89 -12.11
CA GLY A 75 4.75 -18.58 -11.13
C GLY A 75 5.86 -17.73 -10.53
N GLU A 76 5.80 -16.39 -10.66
CA GLU A 76 6.70 -15.52 -9.89
C GLU A 76 6.40 -15.68 -8.40
N LYS A 77 7.45 -15.87 -7.61
CA LYS A 77 7.31 -16.08 -6.17
C LYS A 77 7.33 -14.77 -5.40
N ALA A 78 6.56 -14.73 -4.34
CA ALA A 78 6.63 -13.75 -3.27
C ALA A 78 6.14 -14.41 -1.98
N ASP A 79 6.57 -13.92 -0.83
CA ASP A 79 6.09 -14.41 0.47
C ASP A 79 4.75 -13.76 0.82
N VAL A 80 4.62 -12.47 0.52
CA VAL A 80 3.44 -11.67 0.83
C VAL A 80 2.96 -10.92 -0.39
N VAL A 81 1.65 -10.77 -0.51
CA VAL A 81 1.02 -9.78 -1.39
C VAL A 81 0.33 -8.72 -0.54
N ILE A 82 0.46 -7.43 -0.93
CA ILE A 82 -0.29 -6.31 -0.33
C ILE A 82 -0.95 -5.54 -1.47
N MET A 83 -2.28 -5.54 -1.50
CA MET A 83 -3.03 -5.06 -2.65
C MET A 83 -4.45 -4.63 -2.28
N VAL A 84 -5.20 -4.15 -3.27
CA VAL A 84 -6.63 -3.83 -3.10
C VAL A 84 -7.39 -5.08 -2.65
N GLY A 85 -8.18 -4.95 -1.58
CA GLY A 85 -8.85 -6.07 -0.92
C GLY A 85 -9.78 -6.87 -1.83
N ASP A 86 -10.52 -6.20 -2.73
CA ASP A 86 -11.39 -6.90 -3.69
C ASP A 86 -10.58 -7.74 -4.70
N ALA A 87 -9.43 -7.24 -5.13
CA ALA A 87 -8.54 -7.99 -6.02
C ALA A 87 -7.85 -9.14 -5.27
N LEU A 88 -7.51 -8.94 -3.99
CA LEU A 88 -6.98 -10.01 -3.12
C LEU A 88 -8.00 -11.14 -2.95
N ALA A 89 -9.28 -10.81 -2.79
CA ALA A 89 -10.35 -11.82 -2.70
C ALA A 89 -10.42 -12.73 -3.94
N THR A 90 -10.02 -12.25 -5.11
CA THR A 90 -9.89 -13.08 -6.31
C THR A 90 -8.72 -14.04 -6.19
N LEU A 91 -7.55 -13.59 -5.71
CA LEU A 91 -6.41 -14.48 -5.48
C LEU A 91 -6.71 -15.59 -4.45
N GLU A 92 -7.50 -15.26 -3.41
CA GLU A 92 -7.96 -16.22 -2.42
C GLU A 92 -8.84 -17.32 -3.05
N LYS A 93 -9.79 -16.93 -3.90
CA LYS A 93 -10.65 -17.87 -4.65
C LYS A 93 -9.85 -18.76 -5.60
N ASP A 94 -8.79 -18.22 -6.19
CA ASP A 94 -7.90 -18.93 -7.11
C ASP A 94 -6.83 -19.78 -6.38
N ASN A 95 -6.90 -19.86 -5.03
CA ASN A 95 -5.95 -20.56 -4.17
C ASN A 95 -4.48 -20.12 -4.34
N LEU A 96 -4.26 -18.84 -4.63
CA LEU A 96 -2.92 -18.23 -4.77
C LEU A 96 -2.38 -17.67 -3.45
N THR A 97 -3.20 -17.67 -2.39
CA THR A 97 -2.82 -17.28 -1.03
C THR A 97 -3.06 -18.43 -0.04
N GLN A 98 -2.43 -18.36 1.12
CA GLN A 98 -2.67 -19.30 2.20
C GLN A 98 -4.03 -19.00 2.87
N PRO A 99 -4.87 -20.01 3.09
CA PRO A 99 -6.15 -19.84 3.77
C PRO A 99 -5.98 -19.19 5.16
N GLY A 100 -6.79 -18.18 5.45
CA GLY A 100 -6.79 -17.51 6.74
C GLY A 100 -5.65 -16.51 6.97
N SER A 101 -4.73 -16.32 6.02
CA SER A 101 -3.62 -15.36 6.15
C SER A 101 -4.00 -13.92 5.81
N ARG A 102 -5.22 -13.68 5.30
CA ARG A 102 -5.69 -12.33 4.96
C ARG A 102 -5.69 -11.41 6.18
N THR A 103 -5.07 -10.25 6.03
CA THR A 103 -4.97 -9.22 7.05
C THR A 103 -5.39 -7.87 6.45
N GLU A 104 -6.41 -7.24 7.03
CA GLU A 104 -6.83 -5.90 6.65
C GLU A 104 -5.81 -4.88 7.18
N LEU A 105 -5.37 -3.95 6.33
CA LEU A 105 -4.27 -3.05 6.67
C LEU A 105 -4.71 -1.59 6.79
N ALA A 106 -5.31 -1.03 5.73
CA ALA A 106 -5.68 0.38 5.73
C ALA A 106 -6.75 0.71 4.68
N ASP A 107 -7.47 1.79 4.95
CA ASP A 107 -8.38 2.45 4.01
C ASP A 107 -7.69 3.64 3.34
N SER A 108 -7.87 3.76 2.03
CA SER A 108 -7.28 4.81 1.23
C SER A 108 -8.34 5.62 0.50
N PRO A 109 -8.44 6.94 0.74
CA PRO A 109 -9.30 7.83 -0.01
C PRO A 109 -8.68 8.24 -1.34
N VAL A 110 -9.52 8.68 -2.28
CA VAL A 110 -9.09 9.33 -3.53
C VAL A 110 -8.87 10.82 -3.28
N GLY A 111 -7.80 11.36 -3.83
CA GLY A 111 -7.48 12.78 -3.80
C GLY A 111 -7.14 13.33 -5.17
N MET A 112 -6.87 14.63 -5.20
CA MET A 112 -6.55 15.35 -6.42
C MET A 112 -5.32 16.26 -6.22
N VAL A 113 -4.52 16.36 -7.27
CA VAL A 113 -3.34 17.23 -7.34
C VAL A 113 -3.36 18.13 -8.56
N VAL A 114 -2.66 19.26 -8.45
CA VAL A 114 -2.22 20.12 -9.58
C VAL A 114 -0.71 20.21 -9.58
N LYS A 115 -0.12 20.71 -10.66
CA LYS A 115 1.30 21.04 -10.70
C LYS A 115 1.65 22.08 -9.63
N LYS A 116 2.79 21.93 -8.99
CA LYS A 116 3.28 22.92 -8.00
C LYS A 116 3.41 24.32 -8.66
N GLY A 117 2.82 25.32 -8.00
CA GLY A 117 2.79 26.69 -8.49
C GLY A 117 1.66 27.00 -9.46
N ALA A 118 0.82 26.04 -9.83
CA ALA A 118 -0.44 26.30 -10.52
C ALA A 118 -1.50 26.80 -9.54
N ASP A 119 -2.55 27.44 -10.08
CA ASP A 119 -3.71 27.83 -9.29
C ASP A 119 -4.34 26.59 -8.62
N VAL A 120 -4.69 26.76 -7.34
CA VAL A 120 -5.31 25.71 -6.54
C VAL A 120 -6.83 25.85 -6.62
N PRO A 121 -7.52 24.99 -7.39
CA PRO A 121 -8.97 25.07 -7.49
C PRO A 121 -9.64 24.58 -6.20
N ASP A 122 -10.82 25.12 -5.92
CA ASP A 122 -11.65 24.65 -4.81
C ASP A 122 -12.45 23.40 -5.25
N ILE A 123 -12.32 22.32 -4.51
CA ILE A 123 -13.03 21.06 -4.72
C ILE A 123 -13.85 20.63 -3.50
N GLY A 124 -14.10 21.54 -2.56
CA GLY A 124 -14.70 21.25 -1.25
C GLY A 124 -16.15 20.75 -1.26
N ASN A 125 -16.82 20.77 -2.39
CA ASN A 125 -18.14 20.14 -2.59
C ASN A 125 -18.35 19.72 -4.04
N GLU A 126 -19.45 19.02 -4.30
CA GLU A 126 -19.80 18.49 -5.61
C GLU A 126 -19.84 19.57 -6.72
N ALA A 127 -20.48 20.69 -6.47
CA ALA A 127 -20.61 21.77 -7.46
C ALA A 127 -19.24 22.38 -7.81
N LYS A 128 -18.37 22.58 -6.82
CA LYS A 128 -17.01 23.08 -7.00
C LYS A 128 -16.12 22.10 -7.73
N LEU A 129 -16.16 20.82 -7.36
CA LEU A 129 -15.43 19.77 -8.05
C LEU A 129 -15.89 19.66 -9.52
N ARG A 130 -17.20 19.65 -9.75
CA ARG A 130 -17.77 19.65 -11.11
C ARG A 130 -17.26 20.84 -11.92
N HIS A 131 -17.33 22.05 -11.39
CA HIS A 131 -16.84 23.26 -12.04
C HIS A 131 -15.34 23.14 -12.37
N THR A 132 -14.52 22.74 -11.42
CA THR A 132 -13.07 22.55 -11.60
C THR A 132 -12.77 21.58 -12.76
N LEU A 133 -13.46 20.45 -12.83
CA LEU A 133 -13.22 19.47 -13.87
C LEU A 133 -13.69 19.94 -15.26
N LEU A 134 -14.76 20.72 -15.32
CA LEU A 134 -15.21 21.32 -16.58
C LEU A 134 -14.21 22.36 -17.11
N GLN A 135 -13.57 23.14 -16.20
CA GLN A 135 -12.57 24.16 -16.56
C GLN A 135 -11.16 23.58 -16.81
N ALA A 136 -10.83 22.43 -16.24
CA ALA A 136 -9.52 21.81 -16.43
C ALA A 136 -9.24 21.51 -17.90
N GLY A 137 -8.08 21.91 -18.40
CA GLY A 137 -7.64 21.66 -19.78
C GLY A 137 -7.36 20.16 -20.05
N SER A 138 -6.94 19.43 -19.04
CA SER A 138 -6.68 17.98 -19.09
C SER A 138 -6.80 17.35 -17.72
N ILE A 139 -7.23 16.08 -17.69
CA ILE A 139 -7.48 15.32 -16.48
C ILE A 139 -6.75 14.00 -16.60
N ALA A 140 -5.98 13.61 -15.56
CA ALA A 140 -5.33 12.31 -15.47
C ALA A 140 -5.92 11.47 -14.35
N TYR A 141 -6.03 10.17 -14.56
CA TYR A 141 -6.42 9.18 -13.54
C TYR A 141 -5.64 7.89 -13.73
N SER A 142 -5.48 7.10 -12.67
CA SER A 142 -4.69 5.87 -12.71
C SER A 142 -5.40 4.72 -13.42
N ASP A 143 -4.66 3.67 -13.74
CA ASP A 143 -5.19 2.39 -14.23
C ASP A 143 -5.65 1.44 -13.11
N SER A 144 -5.64 1.90 -11.85
CA SER A 144 -5.99 1.14 -10.65
C SER A 144 -7.43 1.40 -10.16
N ALA A 145 -7.76 0.98 -8.94
CA ALA A 145 -9.09 1.10 -8.34
C ALA A 145 -9.60 2.56 -8.31
N SER A 146 -8.76 3.53 -7.94
CA SER A 146 -9.13 4.95 -7.93
C SER A 146 -9.46 5.48 -9.32
N GLY A 147 -8.68 5.11 -10.33
CA GLY A 147 -8.94 5.54 -11.71
C GLY A 147 -10.18 4.91 -12.32
N ARG A 148 -10.48 3.65 -11.98
CA ARG A 148 -11.77 3.02 -12.36
C ARG A 148 -12.95 3.79 -11.77
N TYR A 149 -12.86 4.12 -10.48
CA TYR A 149 -13.91 4.91 -9.84
C TYR A 149 -14.10 6.27 -10.53
N VAL A 150 -13.00 7.02 -10.74
CA VAL A 150 -13.05 8.35 -11.37
C VAL A 150 -13.69 8.29 -12.77
N SER A 151 -13.21 7.38 -13.64
CA SER A 151 -13.64 7.32 -15.02
C SER A 151 -15.03 6.70 -15.20
N GLN A 152 -15.37 5.67 -14.42
CA GLN A 152 -16.59 4.90 -14.63
C GLN A 152 -17.76 5.34 -13.76
N LYS A 153 -17.49 6.04 -12.64
CA LYS A 153 -18.52 6.43 -11.68
C LYS A 153 -18.54 7.93 -11.38
N LEU A 154 -17.42 8.53 -10.99
CA LEU A 154 -17.38 9.93 -10.58
C LEU A 154 -17.88 10.87 -11.67
N PHE A 155 -17.37 10.75 -12.89
CA PHE A 155 -17.78 11.61 -14.01
C PHE A 155 -19.27 11.48 -14.34
N LYS A 156 -19.82 10.27 -14.22
CA LYS A 156 -21.28 10.04 -14.39
C LYS A 156 -22.09 10.67 -13.28
N THR A 157 -21.66 10.49 -12.03
CA THR A 157 -22.34 11.07 -10.87
C THR A 157 -22.37 12.59 -10.95
N LEU A 158 -21.29 13.21 -11.43
CA LEU A 158 -21.20 14.67 -11.65
C LEU A 158 -21.94 15.14 -12.91
N GLY A 159 -22.44 14.23 -13.75
CA GLY A 159 -23.11 14.56 -15.00
C GLY A 159 -22.22 15.26 -16.02
N ILE A 160 -20.92 14.91 -16.08
CA ILE A 160 -19.92 15.56 -16.96
C ILE A 160 -19.16 14.57 -17.84
N GLU A 161 -19.57 13.32 -17.88
CA GLU A 161 -18.83 12.27 -18.57
C GLU A 161 -18.53 12.63 -20.05
N LYS A 162 -19.50 13.20 -20.75
CA LYS A 162 -19.36 13.57 -22.16
C LYS A 162 -18.38 14.73 -22.34
N GLU A 163 -18.44 15.72 -21.47
CA GLU A 163 -17.63 16.94 -21.53
C GLU A 163 -16.15 16.68 -21.19
N VAL A 164 -15.86 15.69 -20.34
CA VAL A 164 -14.50 15.39 -19.94
C VAL A 164 -13.85 14.25 -20.74
N MET A 165 -14.63 13.46 -21.46
CA MET A 165 -14.13 12.27 -22.18
C MET A 165 -12.95 12.58 -23.12
N GLY A 166 -12.99 13.73 -23.82
CA GLY A 166 -11.94 14.12 -24.79
C GLY A 166 -10.67 14.67 -24.13
N LYS A 167 -10.68 14.93 -22.82
CA LYS A 167 -9.56 15.52 -22.07
C LYS A 167 -9.15 14.73 -20.82
N ALA A 168 -9.80 13.60 -20.57
CA ALA A 168 -9.50 12.69 -19.47
C ALA A 168 -8.68 11.50 -19.97
N THR A 169 -7.51 11.28 -19.39
CA THR A 169 -6.55 10.26 -19.83
C THR A 169 -6.23 9.29 -18.71
N LYS A 170 -6.27 8.01 -19.01
CA LYS A 170 -5.76 6.96 -18.13
C LYS A 170 -4.24 6.90 -18.22
N VAL A 171 -3.56 7.08 -17.09
CA VAL A 171 -2.11 6.95 -16.95
C VAL A 171 -1.81 5.53 -16.47
N GLU A 172 -0.98 4.82 -17.23
CA GLU A 172 -0.60 3.44 -16.94
C GLU A 172 0.82 3.34 -16.43
N ARG A 173 1.05 2.50 -15.41
CA ARG A 173 2.37 2.10 -14.87
C ARG A 173 3.19 3.20 -14.20
N ILE A 174 2.79 4.46 -14.30
CA ILE A 174 3.49 5.61 -13.72
C ILE A 174 2.55 6.26 -12.71
N PRO A 175 3.04 6.78 -11.59
CA PRO A 175 2.22 7.60 -10.70
C PRO A 175 1.62 8.81 -11.45
N VAL A 176 0.32 9.01 -11.32
CA VAL A 176 -0.38 10.14 -11.97
C VAL A 176 0.26 11.48 -11.60
N ALA A 177 0.65 11.63 -10.34
CA ALA A 177 1.27 12.87 -9.85
C ALA A 177 2.60 13.19 -10.54
N GLU A 178 3.38 12.21 -11.02
CA GLU A 178 4.60 12.47 -11.78
C GLU A 178 4.31 13.13 -13.13
N GLU A 179 3.25 12.70 -13.81
CA GLU A 179 2.85 13.27 -15.09
C GLU A 179 2.25 14.69 -14.93
N VAL A 180 1.53 14.91 -13.83
CA VAL A 180 1.06 16.25 -13.45
C VAL A 180 2.26 17.18 -13.09
N ALA A 181 3.24 16.68 -12.35
CA ALA A 181 4.46 17.44 -12.01
C ALA A 181 5.23 17.90 -13.27
N LYS A 182 5.28 17.04 -14.30
CA LYS A 182 5.87 17.36 -15.61
C LYS A 182 5.04 18.36 -16.44
N GLY A 183 3.80 18.65 -16.01
CA GLY A 183 2.88 19.55 -16.70
C GLY A 183 2.14 18.93 -17.88
N LYS A 184 2.12 17.61 -18.02
CA LYS A 184 1.36 16.92 -19.07
C LYS A 184 -0.14 17.00 -18.86
N TYR A 185 -0.58 17.07 -17.60
CA TYR A 185 -1.98 17.16 -17.23
C TYR A 185 -2.18 18.29 -16.23
N ALA A 186 -3.32 18.99 -16.35
CA ALA A 186 -3.66 20.11 -15.47
C ALA A 186 -4.02 19.62 -14.06
N VAL A 187 -4.77 18.51 -13.97
CA VAL A 187 -5.19 17.90 -12.71
C VAL A 187 -5.03 16.38 -12.76
N GLY A 188 -4.80 15.76 -11.60
CA GLY A 188 -4.63 14.33 -11.51
C GLY A 188 -5.31 13.73 -10.28
N PHE A 189 -5.89 12.53 -10.46
CA PHE A 189 -6.55 11.74 -9.43
C PHE A 189 -5.82 10.44 -9.17
N GLN A 190 -5.59 10.14 -7.89
CA GLN A 190 -5.08 8.83 -7.45
C GLN A 190 -5.40 8.63 -5.96
N GLN A 191 -4.99 7.51 -5.38
CA GLN A 191 -4.99 7.33 -3.93
C GLN A 191 -4.16 8.44 -3.28
N VAL A 192 -4.64 9.02 -2.17
CA VAL A 192 -3.92 10.09 -1.46
C VAL A 192 -2.49 9.66 -1.12
N SER A 193 -2.31 8.41 -0.70
CA SER A 193 -0.99 7.84 -0.35
C SER A 193 -0.02 7.74 -1.53
N GLU A 194 -0.51 7.74 -2.76
CA GLU A 194 0.31 7.76 -3.98
C GLU A 194 0.59 9.19 -4.48
N LEU A 195 -0.24 10.16 -4.08
CA LEU A 195 -0.07 11.56 -4.47
C LEU A 195 0.92 12.31 -3.56
N LEU A 196 0.82 12.09 -2.25
CA LEU A 196 1.59 12.83 -1.24
C LEU A 196 3.11 12.68 -1.36
N PRO A 197 3.68 11.51 -1.72
CA PRO A 197 5.14 11.35 -1.81
C PRO A 197 5.78 12.05 -3.02
N ILE A 198 5.00 12.43 -4.03
CA ILE A 198 5.55 12.91 -5.30
C ILE A 198 5.88 14.41 -5.23
N PRO A 199 7.15 14.79 -5.43
CA PRO A 199 7.52 16.19 -5.50
C PRO A 199 7.00 16.86 -6.80
N GLY A 200 6.84 18.17 -6.78
CA GLY A 200 6.44 18.93 -7.96
C GLY A 200 4.94 19.03 -8.20
N VAL A 201 4.12 18.52 -7.27
CA VAL A 201 2.67 18.72 -7.25
C VAL A 201 2.23 19.43 -5.97
N THR A 202 1.05 20.04 -6.04
CA THR A 202 0.31 20.54 -4.88
C THR A 202 -0.91 19.64 -4.67
N PHE A 203 -1.00 19.01 -3.49
CA PHE A 203 -2.19 18.28 -3.08
C PHE A 203 -3.32 19.24 -2.79
N ILE A 204 -4.42 19.15 -3.54
CA ILE A 204 -5.57 20.05 -3.43
C ILE A 204 -6.47 19.62 -2.28
N GLY A 205 -6.69 18.31 -2.15
CA GLY A 205 -7.58 17.72 -1.15
C GLY A 205 -8.09 16.34 -1.55
N LYS A 206 -8.85 15.76 -0.63
CA LYS A 206 -9.64 14.56 -0.88
C LYS A 206 -10.90 14.95 -1.66
N LEU A 207 -11.50 14.00 -2.37
CA LEU A 207 -12.83 14.18 -2.91
C LEU A 207 -13.83 14.51 -1.78
N PRO A 208 -14.90 15.28 -2.07
CA PRO A 208 -16.01 15.48 -1.12
C PRO A 208 -16.56 14.16 -0.60
N ASP A 209 -16.98 14.11 0.66
CA ASP A 209 -17.38 12.87 1.33
C ASP A 209 -18.49 12.12 0.59
N ASN A 210 -19.48 12.82 0.04
CA ASN A 210 -20.57 12.24 -0.76
C ASN A 210 -20.13 11.67 -2.12
N LEU A 211 -18.92 12.03 -2.56
CA LEU A 211 -18.30 11.59 -3.81
C LEU A 211 -17.01 10.78 -3.54
N GLN A 212 -16.70 10.48 -2.29
CA GLN A 212 -15.49 9.77 -1.94
C GLN A 212 -15.61 8.28 -2.27
N TYR A 213 -14.50 7.70 -2.66
CA TYR A 213 -14.33 6.25 -2.81
C TYR A 213 -13.18 5.79 -1.94
N ILE A 214 -13.51 4.92 -1.00
CA ILE A 214 -12.53 4.34 -0.09
C ILE A 214 -12.10 2.97 -0.61
N THR A 215 -10.81 2.82 -0.86
CA THR A 215 -10.20 1.55 -1.23
C THR A 215 -9.60 0.89 0.00
N ARG A 216 -10.06 -0.32 0.37
CA ARG A 216 -9.44 -1.15 1.39
C ARG A 216 -8.19 -1.82 0.82
N PHE A 217 -7.05 -1.68 1.51
CA PHE A 217 -5.84 -2.44 1.27
C PHE A 217 -5.72 -3.56 2.29
N ALA A 218 -5.39 -4.74 1.81
CA ALA A 218 -5.17 -5.93 2.62
C ALA A 218 -3.93 -6.68 2.13
N GLY A 219 -3.35 -7.49 2.99
CA GLY A 219 -2.27 -8.40 2.65
C GLY A 219 -2.62 -9.85 2.92
N ALA A 220 -1.89 -10.76 2.30
CA ALA A 220 -1.95 -12.19 2.58
C ALA A 220 -0.61 -12.84 2.28
N VAL A 221 -0.32 -13.95 2.96
CA VAL A 221 0.80 -14.84 2.62
C VAL A 221 0.45 -15.59 1.35
N THR A 222 1.38 -15.67 0.41
CA THR A 222 1.13 -16.39 -0.84
C THR A 222 1.13 -17.90 -0.65
N ARG A 223 0.50 -18.61 -1.57
CA ARG A 223 0.42 -20.10 -1.52
C ARG A 223 1.77 -20.76 -1.52
N HIS A 224 2.74 -20.22 -2.23
CA HIS A 224 4.09 -20.75 -2.43
C HIS A 224 5.17 -19.86 -1.81
N ALA A 225 4.86 -19.22 -0.67
CA ALA A 225 5.82 -18.45 0.10
C ALA A 225 7.00 -19.34 0.52
N ASP A 226 8.22 -18.84 0.34
CA ASP A 226 9.44 -19.51 0.82
C ASP A 226 9.62 -19.24 2.35
N HIS A 227 9.09 -18.12 2.85
CA HIS A 227 9.14 -17.69 4.26
C HIS A 227 7.74 -17.33 4.80
N PRO A 228 6.82 -18.30 4.92
CA PRO A 228 5.43 -18.01 5.30
C PRO A 228 5.28 -17.45 6.72
N GLY A 229 6.09 -17.90 7.67
CA GLY A 229 6.05 -17.42 9.06
C GLY A 229 6.50 -15.96 9.18
N GLU A 230 7.53 -15.58 8.46
CA GLU A 230 8.02 -14.20 8.39
C GLU A 230 7.03 -13.28 7.66
N GLY A 231 6.39 -13.81 6.61
CA GLY A 231 5.29 -13.11 5.92
C GLY A 231 4.12 -12.82 6.85
N GLU A 232 3.70 -13.79 7.66
CA GLU A 232 2.66 -13.61 8.67
C GLU A 232 3.07 -12.61 9.75
N ALA A 233 4.30 -12.69 10.25
CA ALA A 233 4.85 -11.75 11.22
C ALA A 233 4.87 -10.32 10.67
N LEU A 234 5.25 -10.13 9.40
CA LEU A 234 5.20 -8.82 8.75
C LEU A 234 3.77 -8.27 8.68
N LEU A 235 2.79 -9.07 8.26
CA LEU A 235 1.39 -8.64 8.20
C LEU A 235 0.84 -8.27 9.57
N ASN A 236 1.19 -9.04 10.61
CA ASN A 236 0.83 -8.73 12.00
C ASN A 236 1.45 -7.40 12.47
N TYR A 237 2.72 -7.15 12.14
CA TYR A 237 3.38 -5.88 12.43
C TYR A 237 2.67 -4.71 11.73
N LEU A 238 2.37 -4.84 10.44
CA LEU A 238 1.73 -3.78 9.64
C LEU A 238 0.30 -3.46 10.12
N SER A 239 -0.45 -4.43 10.64
CA SER A 239 -1.80 -4.24 11.19
C SER A 239 -1.82 -3.84 12.67
N SER A 240 -0.65 -3.75 13.31
CA SER A 240 -0.54 -3.41 14.72
C SER A 240 -0.74 -1.92 15.00
N THR A 241 -0.99 -1.58 16.26
CA THR A 241 -1.06 -0.18 16.72
C THR A 241 0.27 0.55 16.56
N GLN A 242 1.39 -0.19 16.61
CA GLN A 242 2.74 0.36 16.44
C GLN A 242 2.92 1.01 15.07
N SER A 243 2.37 0.41 14.02
CA SER A 243 2.46 0.91 12.63
C SER A 243 1.47 2.04 12.33
N SER A 244 0.43 2.21 13.16
CA SER A 244 -0.71 3.07 12.87
C SER A 244 -0.37 4.55 12.62
N ALA A 245 0.58 5.10 13.36
CA ALA A 245 1.00 6.50 13.19
C ALA A 245 1.65 6.72 11.82
N VAL A 246 2.60 5.86 11.46
CA VAL A 246 3.30 5.92 10.17
C VAL A 246 2.35 5.73 9.00
N ILE A 247 1.38 4.80 9.12
CA ILE A 247 0.36 4.58 8.09
C ILE A 247 -0.47 5.86 7.90
N ARG A 248 -0.94 6.51 8.97
CA ARG A 248 -1.69 7.78 8.88
C ARG A 248 -0.89 8.89 8.20
N ASP A 249 0.40 9.00 8.49
CA ASP A 249 1.29 10.01 7.90
C ASP A 249 1.46 9.86 6.39
N THR A 250 1.09 8.71 5.83
CA THR A 250 1.06 8.48 4.38
C THR A 250 -0.30 8.79 3.74
N GLY A 251 -1.26 9.30 4.49
CA GLY A 251 -2.60 9.60 3.98
C GLY A 251 -3.58 8.43 3.99
N LEU A 252 -3.20 7.31 4.60
CA LEU A 252 -4.04 6.14 4.82
C LEU A 252 -4.73 6.20 6.19
N SER A 253 -5.84 5.46 6.32
CA SER A 253 -6.50 5.22 7.61
C SER A 253 -6.26 3.77 8.03
N PRO A 254 -5.42 3.50 9.06
CA PRO A 254 -5.11 2.13 9.45
C PRO A 254 -6.37 1.40 9.94
N VAL A 255 -6.50 0.16 9.53
CA VAL A 255 -7.48 -0.79 10.09
C VAL A 255 -6.74 -1.59 11.15
N THR A 256 -6.89 -1.19 12.39
CA THR A 256 -6.36 -1.99 13.49
C THR A 256 -7.28 -3.19 13.70
N SER A 257 -6.72 -4.39 13.68
CA SER A 257 -7.42 -5.56 14.20
C SER A 257 -7.83 -5.21 15.63
N ARG A 258 -9.14 -5.08 15.90
CA ARG A 258 -9.61 -5.05 17.29
C ARG A 258 -9.16 -6.38 17.87
N GLY A 259 -8.21 -6.31 18.80
CA GLY A 259 -7.89 -7.47 19.60
C GLY A 259 -9.21 -8.05 20.08
N THR A 260 -9.44 -9.31 19.79
CA THR A 260 -10.48 -10.09 20.42
C THR A 260 -10.23 -9.97 21.91
N ALA A 261 -10.99 -9.06 22.54
CA ALA A 261 -11.07 -9.04 23.99
C ALA A 261 -11.57 -10.43 24.41
N GLN A 262 -10.71 -11.21 25.04
CA GLN A 262 -11.05 -12.42 25.78
C GLN A 262 -11.76 -12.02 27.07
#